data_e6d3c51722766a6fe159802929033f43
#
_entry.id   e6d3c51722766a6fe159802929033f43
#
_cell.length_a   1.000
_cell.length_b   1.000
_cell.length_c   1.000
_cell.angle_alpha   90.00
_cell.angle_beta   90.00
_cell.angle_gamma   90.00
#
_symmetry.space_group_name_H-M   'P 1'
#
loop_
_entity.id
_entity.type
_entity.pdbx_description
1 polymer ?
#
loop_
_entity_poly.entity_id
_entity_poly.type
_entity_poly.pdbx_seq_one_letter_code
_entity_poly.pdbx_strand_id
1 'polypeptide(L)'
;VKVYYPAAKESVEGLPKARYMSKATISAIRKNFYVPINYEKVESDGTNRSECYENAPFIEGGRFPLILFNYGYSSFLEANTYLLIELASHGYIVASVGHPYEGMVTTLDDGTVYKQAKGLSSKVYSPFLPSTIALLKLQKAKGTNEELWERFDAMQKKYNRFLIERLPEWKLDTKAALRVLKDKYSGMIDFANGIGVTGHSFGGATAYA
;
A
#
# COMPACT_ATOMS: atom_id res chain seq x y z
N VAL A 1 -6.65 5.29 5.37
CA VAL A 1 -5.37 5.73 4.79
C VAL A 1 -4.35 6.05 5.86
N LYS A 2 -3.05 5.87 5.56
CA LYS A 2 -1.94 6.39 6.36
C LYS A 2 -1.23 7.46 5.54
N VAL A 3 -1.12 8.67 6.09
CA VAL A 3 -0.62 9.83 5.35
C VAL A 3 0.76 10.23 5.87
N TYR A 4 1.69 10.43 4.95
CA TYR A 4 3.02 10.97 5.17
C TYR A 4 3.11 12.33 4.49
N TYR A 5 3.72 13.30 5.15
CA TYR A 5 3.79 14.68 4.64
C TYR A 5 5.06 15.39 5.13
N PRO A 6 5.52 16.42 4.42
CA PRO A 6 6.65 17.22 4.86
C PRO A 6 6.34 17.97 6.15
N ALA A 7 7.34 18.03 7.03
CA ALA A 7 7.31 18.86 8.24
C ALA A 7 8.60 19.67 8.36
N ALA A 8 8.54 20.87 8.93
CA ALA A 8 9.72 21.66 9.19
C ALA A 8 10.57 21.00 10.28
N LYS A 9 11.89 21.01 10.12
CA LYS A 9 12.83 20.38 11.05
C LYS A 9 12.64 20.89 12.48
N GLU A 10 12.45 22.18 12.62
CA GLU A 10 12.29 22.86 13.91
C GLU A 10 10.96 22.48 14.60
N SER A 11 9.93 22.16 13.82
CA SER A 11 8.60 21.81 14.35
C SER A 11 8.52 20.40 14.92
N VAL A 12 9.51 19.57 14.67
CA VAL A 12 9.54 18.15 15.10
C VAL A 12 10.50 17.89 16.26
N GLU A 13 11.22 18.93 16.74
CA GLU A 13 12.10 18.81 17.89
C GLU A 13 11.31 18.41 19.14
N GLY A 14 11.75 17.35 19.82
CA GLY A 14 11.08 16.80 21.01
C GLY A 14 9.84 15.94 20.72
N LEU A 15 9.38 15.83 19.48
CA LEU A 15 8.29 14.94 19.16
C LEU A 15 8.75 13.45 19.12
N PRO A 16 7.88 12.53 19.53
CA PRO A 16 8.20 11.10 19.46
C PRO A 16 8.25 10.63 18.00
N LYS A 17 9.22 9.77 17.71
CA LYS A 17 9.27 9.05 16.44
C LYS A 17 8.01 8.18 16.25
N ALA A 18 7.43 8.23 15.08
CA ALA A 18 6.25 7.45 14.75
C ALA A 18 6.55 5.94 14.73
N ARG A 19 5.58 5.15 15.15
CA ARG A 19 5.68 3.70 15.03
C ARG A 19 5.75 3.28 13.57
N TYR A 20 6.67 2.35 13.30
CA TYR A 20 6.76 1.74 11.98
C TYR A 20 5.50 0.90 11.69
N MET A 21 5.14 0.00 12.61
CA MET A 21 3.96 -0.87 12.47
C MET A 21 3.09 -0.84 13.72
N SER A 22 1.79 -1.02 13.51
CA SER A 22 0.83 -1.21 14.61
C SER A 22 0.99 -2.59 15.27
N LYS A 23 0.51 -2.75 16.49
CA LYS A 23 0.42 -4.07 17.17
C LYS A 23 -0.38 -5.08 16.34
N ALA A 24 -1.45 -4.62 15.68
CA ALA A 24 -2.27 -5.45 14.82
C ALA A 24 -1.48 -5.93 13.59
N THR A 25 -0.70 -5.05 12.98
CA THR A 25 0.16 -5.39 11.82
C THR A 25 1.23 -6.41 12.21
N ILE A 26 1.96 -6.18 13.30
CA ILE A 26 2.97 -7.13 13.81
C ILE A 26 2.34 -8.49 14.12
N SER A 27 1.17 -8.50 14.76
CA SER A 27 0.45 -9.74 15.06
C SER A 27 0.01 -10.49 13.80
N ALA A 28 -0.41 -9.76 12.76
CA ALA A 28 -0.78 -10.35 11.48
C ALA A 28 0.44 -10.94 10.75
N ILE A 29 1.57 -10.22 10.71
CA ILE A 29 2.83 -10.70 10.13
C ILE A 29 3.30 -11.98 10.85
N ARG A 30 3.36 -11.94 12.19
CA ARG A 30 3.73 -13.10 13.00
C ARG A 30 2.89 -14.33 12.66
N LYS A 31 1.58 -14.16 12.55
CA LYS A 31 0.64 -15.25 12.25
C LYS A 31 0.79 -15.78 10.83
N ASN A 32 0.93 -14.91 9.83
CA ASN A 32 0.91 -15.32 8.42
C ASN A 32 2.26 -15.84 7.92
N PHE A 33 3.36 -15.32 8.46
CA PHE A 33 4.71 -15.69 8.04
C PHE A 33 5.48 -16.52 9.07
N TYR A 34 4.85 -16.84 10.21
CA TYR A 34 5.47 -17.59 11.31
C TYR A 34 6.77 -16.96 11.83
N VAL A 35 6.88 -15.63 11.72
CA VAL A 35 8.07 -14.89 12.18
C VAL A 35 7.96 -14.66 13.69
N PRO A 36 9.00 -14.98 14.50
CA PRO A 36 8.95 -14.84 15.95
C PRO A 36 9.19 -13.39 16.41
N ILE A 37 8.35 -12.46 15.98
CA ILE A 37 8.40 -11.05 16.40
C ILE A 37 7.60 -10.91 17.70
N ASN A 38 8.20 -10.29 18.72
CA ASN A 38 7.53 -9.89 19.95
C ASN A 38 7.29 -8.38 19.92
N TYR A 39 6.02 -7.98 19.92
CA TYR A 39 5.64 -6.57 19.85
C TYR A 39 6.17 -5.76 21.05
N GLU A 40 6.01 -6.28 22.25
CA GLU A 40 6.44 -5.59 23.48
C GLU A 40 7.95 -5.35 23.49
N LYS A 41 8.72 -6.29 22.94
CA LYS A 41 10.17 -6.16 22.82
C LYS A 41 10.55 -5.07 21.81
N VAL A 42 10.01 -5.11 20.58
CA VAL A 42 10.35 -4.12 19.54
C VAL A 42 9.84 -2.72 19.86
N GLU A 43 8.83 -2.59 20.73
CA GLU A 43 8.40 -1.31 21.27
C GLU A 43 9.36 -0.81 22.34
N SER A 44 9.78 -1.67 23.28
CA SER A 44 10.63 -1.28 24.39
C SER A 44 12.09 -0.96 24.00
N ASP A 45 12.61 -1.66 22.99
CA ASP A 45 13.95 -1.44 22.48
C ASP A 45 14.04 -0.38 21.36
N GLY A 46 12.91 0.21 20.97
CA GLY A 46 12.83 1.26 19.96
C GLY A 46 12.93 0.76 18.51
N THR A 47 13.03 -0.55 18.28
CA THR A 47 13.16 -1.12 16.92
C THR A 47 11.92 -0.84 16.06
N ASN A 48 10.72 -0.65 16.67
CA ASN A 48 9.49 -0.32 15.99
C ASN A 48 9.30 1.20 15.79
N ARG A 49 10.37 1.93 15.48
CA ARG A 49 10.31 3.37 15.17
C ARG A 49 10.73 3.62 13.73
N SER A 50 10.02 4.53 13.07
CA SER A 50 10.35 5.02 11.74
C SER A 50 11.11 6.34 11.82
N GLU A 51 11.56 6.85 10.68
CA GLU A 51 12.20 8.16 10.61
C GLU A 51 11.19 9.34 10.62
N CYS A 52 9.89 9.03 10.70
CA CYS A 52 8.82 10.03 10.83
C CYS A 52 8.52 10.41 12.28
N TYR A 53 7.76 11.48 12.45
CA TYR A 53 7.19 11.92 13.73
C TYR A 53 5.67 11.80 13.69
N GLU A 54 5.05 11.37 14.80
CA GLU A 54 3.59 11.29 14.88
C GLU A 54 2.98 12.68 14.99
N ASN A 55 1.99 12.95 14.14
CA ASN A 55 1.22 14.19 14.17
C ASN A 55 2.09 15.46 14.14
N ALA A 56 3.20 15.44 13.41
CA ALA A 56 4.03 16.62 13.23
C ALA A 56 3.19 17.79 12.70
N PRO A 57 3.42 19.03 13.17
CA PRO A 57 2.75 20.19 12.62
C PRO A 57 2.99 20.31 11.12
N PHE A 58 1.93 20.61 10.39
CA PHE A 58 2.03 20.86 8.96
C PHE A 58 2.72 22.20 8.70
N ILE A 59 3.45 22.30 7.60
CA ILE A 59 4.13 23.55 7.22
C ILE A 59 3.07 24.61 6.89
N GLU A 60 3.01 25.69 7.67
CA GLU A 60 2.03 26.75 7.48
C GLU A 60 2.16 27.37 6.07
N GLY A 61 1.04 27.49 5.37
CA GLY A 61 0.99 27.97 3.99
C GLY A 61 1.58 27.02 2.95
N GLY A 62 2.17 25.89 3.39
CA GLY A 62 2.72 24.88 2.49
C GLY A 62 1.61 24.15 1.72
N ARG A 63 1.84 23.95 0.40
CA ARG A 63 0.99 23.12 -0.47
C ARG A 63 1.87 22.17 -1.23
N PHE A 64 1.52 20.89 -1.18
CA PHE A 64 2.34 19.82 -1.74
C PHE A 64 1.51 18.92 -2.65
N PRO A 65 2.08 18.43 -3.77
CA PRO A 65 1.39 17.48 -4.64
C PRO A 65 1.09 16.17 -3.91
N LEU A 66 -0.04 15.55 -4.26
CA LEU A 66 -0.51 14.30 -3.64
C LEU A 66 -0.08 13.09 -4.45
N ILE A 67 0.41 12.07 -3.78
CA ILE A 67 0.60 10.72 -4.32
C ILE A 67 -0.29 9.74 -3.53
N LEU A 68 -1.15 9.00 -4.23
CA LEU A 68 -1.86 7.86 -3.69
C LEU A 68 -1.04 6.59 -3.96
N PHE A 69 -0.74 5.85 -2.92
CA PHE A 69 0.01 4.61 -3.00
C PHE A 69 -0.86 3.41 -2.62
N ASN A 70 -0.97 2.44 -3.53
CA ASN A 70 -1.62 1.17 -3.28
C ASN A 70 -0.58 0.08 -3.04
N TYR A 71 -0.66 -0.60 -1.91
CA TYR A 71 0.23 -1.74 -1.61
C TYR A 71 -0.18 -3.00 -2.40
N GLY A 72 0.63 -4.05 -2.34
CA GLY A 72 0.33 -5.31 -3.02
C GLY A 72 -0.80 -6.11 -2.33
N TYR A 73 -1.46 -7.00 -3.06
CA TYR A 73 -2.52 -7.84 -2.51
C TYR A 73 -2.04 -8.62 -1.28
N SER A 74 -2.89 -8.75 -0.27
CA SER A 74 -2.54 -9.36 1.03
C SER A 74 -1.40 -8.66 1.80
N SER A 75 -1.02 -7.44 1.44
CA SER A 75 -0.06 -6.62 2.18
C SER A 75 -0.75 -5.70 3.21
N PHE A 76 -0.14 -4.65 3.66
CA PHE A 76 -0.63 -3.76 4.71
C PHE A 76 -0.14 -2.32 4.50
N LEU A 77 -0.74 -1.36 5.20
CA LEU A 77 -0.50 0.08 5.02
C LEU A 77 0.97 0.50 5.16
N GLU A 78 1.71 -0.17 6.01
CA GLU A 78 3.09 0.18 6.35
C GLU A 78 4.16 -0.57 5.52
N ALA A 79 3.73 -1.46 4.59
CA ALA A 79 4.66 -2.34 3.87
C ALA A 79 5.76 -1.60 3.09
N ASN A 80 5.46 -0.41 2.59
CA ASN A 80 6.38 0.39 1.78
C ASN A 80 6.79 1.70 2.46
N THR A 81 6.76 1.76 3.79
CA THR A 81 6.99 2.98 4.58
C THR A 81 8.25 3.74 4.17
N TYR A 82 9.38 3.07 3.93
CA TYR A 82 10.61 3.75 3.53
C TYR A 82 10.46 4.55 2.22
N LEU A 83 9.85 3.96 1.20
CA LEU A 83 9.56 4.66 -0.05
C LEU A 83 8.62 5.86 0.19
N LEU A 84 7.60 5.68 1.04
CA LEU A 84 6.61 6.73 1.28
C LEU A 84 7.20 7.90 2.08
N ILE A 85 8.09 7.61 3.05
CA ILE A 85 8.85 8.61 3.79
C ILE A 85 9.79 9.38 2.85
N GLU A 86 10.49 8.68 1.98
CA GLU A 86 11.43 9.28 1.03
C GLU A 86 10.69 10.24 0.09
N LEU A 87 9.56 9.83 -0.47
CA LEU A 87 8.72 10.72 -1.28
C LEU A 87 8.24 11.94 -0.48
N ALA A 88 7.83 11.76 0.77
CA ALA A 88 7.40 12.86 1.62
C ALA A 88 8.55 13.83 1.92
N SER A 89 9.76 13.34 2.15
CA SER A 89 10.96 14.18 2.36
C SER A 89 11.32 15.04 1.13
N HIS A 90 10.89 14.61 -0.06
CA HIS A 90 11.05 15.33 -1.31
C HIS A 90 9.86 16.26 -1.64
N GLY A 91 8.99 16.53 -0.69
CA GLY A 91 7.93 17.53 -0.85
C GLY A 91 6.64 16.98 -1.42
N TYR A 92 6.30 15.73 -1.18
CA TYR A 92 5.00 15.17 -1.53
C TYR A 92 4.16 14.87 -0.29
N ILE A 93 2.86 15.00 -0.39
CA ILE A 93 1.92 14.32 0.51
C ILE A 93 1.69 12.93 -0.08
N VAL A 94 1.97 11.88 0.71
CA VAL A 94 1.84 10.51 0.23
C VAL A 94 0.84 9.76 1.12
N ALA A 95 -0.21 9.24 0.50
CA ALA A 95 -1.25 8.49 1.22
C ALA A 95 -1.23 7.01 0.82
N SER A 96 -0.85 6.14 1.76
CA SER A 96 -1.03 4.70 1.61
C SER A 96 -2.50 4.35 1.76
N VAL A 97 -3.08 3.76 0.73
CA VAL A 97 -4.52 3.42 0.68
C VAL A 97 -4.74 2.04 1.29
N GLY A 98 -5.67 1.95 2.23
CA GLY A 98 -6.08 0.67 2.83
C GLY A 98 -7.17 -0.01 2.03
N HIS A 99 -7.09 -1.34 1.96
CA HIS A 99 -8.07 -2.21 1.32
C HIS A 99 -8.62 -3.19 2.38
N PRO A 100 -9.66 -2.80 3.16
CA PRO A 100 -10.22 -3.63 4.21
C PRO A 100 -10.64 -5.01 3.67
N TYR A 101 -10.45 -6.05 4.49
CA TYR A 101 -10.71 -7.46 4.16
C TYR A 101 -9.81 -8.09 3.07
N GLU A 102 -9.07 -7.31 2.29
CA GLU A 102 -8.16 -7.82 1.25
C GLU A 102 -6.69 -7.59 1.59
N GLY A 103 -6.38 -6.51 2.30
CA GLY A 103 -5.10 -6.40 3.00
C GLY A 103 -4.99 -7.41 4.14
N MET A 104 -3.77 -7.76 4.53
CA MET A 104 -3.49 -8.66 5.64
C MET A 104 -4.16 -8.17 6.93
N VAL A 105 -4.10 -6.87 7.15
CA VAL A 105 -4.76 -6.15 8.23
C VAL A 105 -4.92 -4.68 7.84
N THR A 106 -6.03 -4.09 8.24
CA THR A 106 -6.27 -2.65 8.15
C THR A 106 -6.78 -2.17 9.51
N THR A 107 -6.09 -1.23 10.12
CA THR A 107 -6.54 -0.57 11.35
C THR A 107 -7.07 0.80 11.01
N LEU A 108 -8.27 1.13 11.51
CA LEU A 108 -8.87 2.46 11.40
C LEU A 108 -8.44 3.36 12.56
N ASP A 109 -8.70 4.66 12.42
CA ASP A 109 -8.34 5.67 13.42
C ASP A 109 -9.09 5.47 14.76
N ASP A 110 -10.28 4.87 14.74
CA ASP A 110 -11.07 4.49 15.91
C ASP A 110 -10.57 3.21 16.62
N GLY A 111 -9.48 2.60 16.11
CA GLY A 111 -8.92 1.36 16.62
C GLY A 111 -9.57 0.09 16.07
N THR A 112 -10.58 0.19 15.22
CA THR A 112 -11.21 -0.97 14.58
C THR A 112 -10.21 -1.69 13.68
N VAL A 113 -10.12 -3.01 13.80
CA VAL A 113 -9.17 -3.84 13.06
C VAL A 113 -9.89 -4.78 12.11
N TYR A 114 -9.71 -4.57 10.82
CA TYR A 114 -10.16 -5.48 9.76
C TYR A 114 -9.03 -6.44 9.38
N LYS A 115 -9.27 -7.72 9.52
CA LYS A 115 -8.35 -8.79 9.08
C LYS A 115 -8.73 -9.24 7.68
N GLN A 116 -7.77 -9.81 6.97
CA GLN A 116 -8.04 -10.41 5.68
C GLN A 116 -9.16 -11.47 5.77
N ALA A 117 -10.09 -11.45 4.84
CA ALA A 117 -11.17 -12.41 4.77
C ALA A 117 -10.61 -13.83 4.53
N LYS A 118 -11.23 -14.83 5.18
CA LYS A 118 -10.79 -16.22 5.10
C LYS A 118 -10.81 -16.75 3.66
N GLY A 119 -9.79 -17.51 3.31
CA GLY A 119 -9.69 -18.16 2.00
C GLY A 119 -9.19 -17.25 0.85
N LEU A 120 -9.02 -15.94 1.08
CA LEU A 120 -8.51 -15.07 0.03
C LEU A 120 -7.05 -15.34 -0.34
N SER A 121 -6.20 -15.59 0.65
CA SER A 121 -4.78 -15.92 0.39
C SER A 121 -4.65 -17.14 -0.52
N SER A 122 -5.44 -18.20 -0.31
CA SER A 122 -5.38 -19.40 -1.16
C SER A 122 -5.79 -19.10 -2.61
N LYS A 123 -6.76 -18.21 -2.84
CA LYS A 123 -7.18 -17.81 -4.20
C LYS A 123 -6.08 -17.08 -4.97
N VAL A 124 -5.21 -16.38 -4.27
CA VAL A 124 -4.08 -15.64 -4.86
C VAL A 124 -2.86 -16.54 -5.02
N TYR A 125 -2.53 -17.32 -3.99
CA TYR A 125 -1.28 -18.08 -3.98
C TYR A 125 -1.37 -19.45 -4.65
N SER A 126 -2.55 -20.09 -4.70
CA SER A 126 -2.67 -21.38 -5.37
C SER A 126 -2.38 -21.34 -6.88
N PRO A 127 -2.72 -20.27 -7.63
CA PRO A 127 -2.35 -20.17 -9.04
C PRO A 127 -0.89 -19.75 -9.26
N PHE A 128 -0.13 -19.37 -8.21
CA PHE A 128 1.21 -18.78 -8.37
C PHE A 128 2.18 -19.68 -9.12
N LEU A 129 2.34 -20.93 -8.69
CA LEU A 129 3.26 -21.86 -9.34
C LEU A 129 2.84 -22.18 -10.78
N PRO A 130 1.58 -22.57 -11.08
CA PRO A 130 1.17 -22.82 -12.46
C PRO A 130 1.23 -21.57 -13.33
N SER A 131 0.95 -20.38 -12.83
CA SER A 131 1.09 -19.13 -13.60
C SER A 131 2.55 -18.82 -13.92
N THR A 132 3.46 -19.03 -12.96
CA THR A 132 4.90 -18.87 -13.18
C THR A 132 5.41 -19.82 -14.26
N ILE A 133 5.02 -21.09 -14.20
CA ILE A 133 5.39 -22.06 -15.24
C ILE A 133 4.84 -21.65 -16.61
N ALA A 134 3.60 -21.17 -16.68
CA ALA A 134 2.99 -20.70 -17.91
C ALA A 134 3.73 -19.47 -18.48
N LEU A 135 4.13 -18.53 -17.62
CA LEU A 135 4.92 -17.35 -18.01
C LEU A 135 6.29 -17.75 -18.57
N LEU A 136 7.00 -18.66 -17.91
CA LEU A 136 8.30 -19.17 -18.40
C LEU A 136 8.18 -19.87 -19.75
N LYS A 137 7.07 -20.58 -20.00
CA LYS A 137 6.79 -21.17 -21.31
C LYS A 137 6.53 -20.10 -22.36
N LEU A 138 5.78 -19.07 -22.00
CA LEU A 138 5.47 -17.95 -22.88
C LEU A 138 6.73 -17.16 -23.27
N GLN A 139 7.66 -16.93 -22.35
CA GLN A 139 8.94 -16.27 -22.63
C GLN A 139 9.79 -17.01 -23.67
N LYS A 140 9.63 -18.33 -23.80
CA LYS A 140 10.31 -19.16 -24.80
C LYS A 140 9.48 -19.37 -26.07
N ALA A 141 8.25 -18.90 -26.11
CA ALA A 141 7.37 -19.08 -27.26
C ALA A 141 7.80 -18.19 -28.42
N LYS A 142 7.62 -18.70 -29.63
CA LYS A 142 7.81 -17.96 -30.88
C LYS A 142 6.45 -17.52 -31.41
N GLY A 143 6.40 -16.40 -32.09
CA GLY A 143 5.20 -15.82 -32.68
C GLY A 143 5.34 -14.33 -32.91
N THR A 144 4.33 -13.73 -33.52
CA THR A 144 4.23 -12.27 -33.61
C THR A 144 3.93 -11.66 -32.25
N ASN A 145 4.09 -10.35 -32.09
CA ASN A 145 3.75 -9.66 -30.86
C ASN A 145 2.27 -9.83 -30.50
N GLU A 146 1.38 -9.82 -31.50
CA GLU A 146 -0.05 -10.01 -31.34
C GLU A 146 -0.37 -11.40 -30.78
N GLU A 147 0.21 -12.46 -31.39
CA GLU A 147 0.02 -13.83 -30.91
C GLU A 147 0.56 -14.05 -29.50
N LEU A 148 1.71 -13.46 -29.17
CA LEU A 148 2.30 -13.56 -27.84
C LEU A 148 1.46 -12.80 -26.81
N TRP A 149 0.89 -11.66 -27.20
CA TRP A 149 -0.01 -10.88 -26.34
C TRP A 149 -1.33 -11.61 -26.06
N GLU A 150 -1.93 -12.22 -27.09
CA GLU A 150 -3.14 -13.04 -26.91
C GLU A 150 -2.92 -14.21 -25.96
N ARG A 151 -1.78 -14.90 -26.08
CA ARG A 151 -1.40 -15.99 -25.17
C ARG A 151 -1.16 -15.49 -23.74
N PHE A 152 -0.55 -14.31 -23.60
CA PHE A 152 -0.36 -13.67 -22.29
C PHE A 152 -1.70 -13.30 -21.65
N ASP A 153 -2.60 -12.68 -22.39
CA ASP A 153 -3.94 -12.31 -21.92
C ASP A 153 -4.77 -13.54 -21.51
N ALA A 154 -4.75 -14.59 -22.33
CA ALA A 154 -5.38 -15.87 -22.00
C ALA A 154 -4.81 -16.50 -20.72
N MET A 155 -3.48 -16.42 -20.53
CA MET A 155 -2.81 -16.89 -19.33
C MET A 155 -3.25 -16.07 -18.11
N GLN A 156 -3.30 -14.74 -18.22
CA GLN A 156 -3.75 -13.86 -17.16
C GLN A 156 -5.20 -14.16 -16.75
N LYS A 157 -6.10 -14.26 -17.72
CA LYS A 157 -7.51 -14.61 -17.48
C LYS A 157 -7.68 -15.98 -16.82
N LYS A 158 -6.82 -16.92 -17.13
CA LYS A 158 -6.84 -18.28 -16.55
C LYS A 158 -6.35 -18.32 -15.10
N TYR A 159 -5.22 -17.68 -14.80
CA TYR A 159 -4.53 -17.85 -13.51
C TYR A 159 -4.75 -16.68 -12.55
N ASN A 160 -4.99 -15.48 -13.07
CA ASN A 160 -5.15 -14.26 -12.26
C ASN A 160 -6.58 -13.72 -12.28
N ARG A 161 -7.54 -14.54 -12.71
CA ARG A 161 -8.96 -14.16 -12.81
C ARG A 161 -9.48 -13.51 -11.52
N PHE A 162 -9.17 -14.11 -10.37
CA PHE A 162 -9.58 -13.57 -9.09
C PHE A 162 -9.08 -12.14 -8.87
N LEU A 163 -7.80 -11.87 -9.13
CA LEU A 163 -7.24 -10.51 -8.99
C LEU A 163 -7.87 -9.54 -10.01
N ILE A 164 -8.07 -9.97 -11.25
CA ILE A 164 -8.70 -9.15 -12.28
C ILE A 164 -10.11 -8.73 -11.82
N GLU A 165 -10.88 -9.64 -11.24
CA GLU A 165 -12.23 -9.38 -10.70
C GLU A 165 -12.23 -8.44 -9.47
N ARG A 166 -11.08 -8.32 -8.75
CA ARG A 166 -10.96 -7.41 -7.59
C ARG A 166 -10.50 -6.00 -7.95
N LEU A 167 -9.98 -5.80 -9.15
CA LEU A 167 -9.44 -4.52 -9.57
C LEU A 167 -10.44 -3.34 -9.47
N PRO A 168 -11.71 -3.48 -9.88
CA PRO A 168 -12.70 -2.42 -9.72
C PRO A 168 -12.90 -1.96 -8.26
N GLU A 169 -12.89 -2.89 -7.30
CA GLU A 169 -13.07 -2.58 -5.87
C GLU A 169 -11.88 -1.77 -5.33
N TRP A 170 -10.65 -2.17 -5.69
CA TRP A 170 -9.45 -1.43 -5.28
C TRP A 170 -9.42 -0.01 -5.87
N LYS A 171 -9.93 0.16 -7.09
CA LYS A 171 -10.13 1.50 -7.69
C LYS A 171 -11.16 2.32 -6.91
N LEU A 172 -12.24 1.71 -6.43
CA LEU A 172 -13.25 2.38 -5.61
C LEU A 172 -12.67 2.80 -4.26
N ASP A 173 -11.89 1.95 -3.60
CA ASP A 173 -11.17 2.28 -2.37
C ASP A 173 -10.22 3.47 -2.58
N THR A 174 -9.45 3.46 -3.68
CA THR A 174 -8.53 4.54 -4.03
C THR A 174 -9.27 5.86 -4.28
N LYS A 175 -10.41 5.81 -4.97
CA LYS A 175 -11.27 6.99 -5.17
C LYS A 175 -11.92 7.47 -3.87
N ALA A 176 -12.30 6.56 -2.98
CA ALA A 176 -12.82 6.91 -1.67
C ALA A 176 -11.76 7.59 -0.81
N ALA A 177 -10.54 7.06 -0.80
CA ALA A 177 -9.40 7.67 -0.15
C ALA A 177 -9.14 9.09 -0.65
N LEU A 178 -9.16 9.29 -1.97
CA LEU A 178 -9.00 10.63 -2.56
C LEU A 178 -10.07 11.61 -2.10
N ARG A 179 -11.34 11.17 -2.02
CA ARG A 179 -12.45 12.04 -1.52
C ARG A 179 -12.18 12.49 -0.09
N VAL A 180 -11.86 11.55 0.80
CA VAL A 180 -11.54 11.88 2.20
C VAL A 180 -10.36 12.85 2.30
N LEU A 181 -9.31 12.65 1.48
CA LEU A 181 -8.15 13.53 1.48
C LEU A 181 -8.50 14.93 0.94
N LYS A 182 -9.34 15.04 -0.07
CA LYS A 182 -9.85 16.32 -0.56
C LYS A 182 -10.63 17.09 0.51
N ASP A 183 -11.50 16.40 1.24
CA ASP A 183 -12.33 17.03 2.26
C ASP A 183 -11.49 17.46 3.48
N LYS A 184 -10.54 16.60 3.89
CA LYS A 184 -9.81 16.79 5.15
C LYS A 184 -8.54 17.64 5.01
N TYR A 185 -7.90 17.63 3.83
CA TYR A 185 -6.57 18.22 3.60
C TYR A 185 -6.50 19.16 2.39
N SER A 186 -7.64 19.72 1.95
CA SER A 186 -7.70 20.61 0.77
C SER A 186 -6.78 21.82 0.85
N GLY A 187 -6.55 22.37 2.04
CA GLY A 187 -5.63 23.51 2.26
C GLY A 187 -4.15 23.14 2.14
N MET A 188 -3.82 21.85 2.22
CA MET A 188 -2.44 21.34 2.26
C MET A 188 -2.02 20.68 0.95
N ILE A 189 -2.98 20.24 0.14
CA ILE A 189 -2.72 19.53 -1.11
C ILE A 189 -2.77 20.51 -2.29
N ASP A 190 -1.74 20.47 -3.11
CA ASP A 190 -1.72 21.17 -4.38
C ASP A 190 -2.37 20.31 -5.47
N PHE A 191 -3.65 20.55 -5.71
CA PHE A 191 -4.39 19.85 -6.75
C PHE A 191 -4.13 20.40 -8.15
N ALA A 192 -3.54 21.60 -8.30
CA ALA A 192 -3.29 22.24 -9.59
C ALA A 192 -2.22 21.49 -10.39
N ASN A 193 -1.23 20.90 -9.69
CA ASN A 193 -0.17 20.11 -10.31
C ASN A 193 -0.53 18.62 -10.49
N GLY A 194 -1.80 18.28 -10.32
CA GLY A 194 -2.30 16.92 -10.49
C GLY A 194 -2.12 16.03 -9.26
N ILE A 195 -2.51 14.77 -9.42
CA ILE A 195 -2.44 13.73 -8.39
C ILE A 195 -1.71 12.53 -8.97
N GLY A 196 -0.62 12.12 -8.33
CA GLY A 196 0.06 10.88 -8.66
C GLY A 196 -0.67 9.68 -8.08
N VAL A 197 -0.75 8.59 -8.84
CA VAL A 197 -1.21 7.29 -8.34
C VAL A 197 -0.15 6.27 -8.67
N THR A 198 0.28 5.52 -7.68
CA THR A 198 1.31 4.48 -7.86
C THR A 198 1.03 3.30 -6.94
N GLY A 199 1.81 2.25 -7.05
CA GLY A 199 1.65 1.10 -6.17
C GLY A 199 2.63 -0.02 -6.44
N HIS A 200 2.62 -1.00 -5.54
CA HIS A 200 3.42 -2.20 -5.63
C HIS A 200 2.57 -3.40 -6.06
N SER A 201 3.06 -4.24 -6.97
CA SER A 201 2.39 -5.48 -7.38
C SER A 201 0.93 -5.22 -7.84
N PHE A 202 -0.06 -5.82 -7.22
CA PHE A 202 -1.47 -5.59 -7.53
C PHE A 202 -1.90 -4.13 -7.33
N GLY A 203 -1.30 -3.43 -6.36
CA GLY A 203 -1.48 -1.99 -6.20
C GLY A 203 -0.96 -1.18 -7.40
N GLY A 204 0.11 -1.65 -8.07
CA GLY A 204 0.57 -1.07 -9.33
C GLY A 204 -0.43 -1.28 -10.47
N ALA A 205 -1.04 -2.46 -10.57
CA ALA A 205 -2.13 -2.72 -11.52
C ALA A 205 -3.35 -1.81 -11.22
N THR A 206 -3.66 -1.60 -9.94
CA THR A 206 -4.74 -0.67 -9.52
C THR A 206 -4.46 0.77 -9.93
N ALA A 207 -3.21 1.22 -9.78
CA ALA A 207 -2.80 2.57 -10.17
C ALA A 207 -2.87 2.81 -11.68
N TYR A 208 -2.58 1.77 -12.48
CA TYR A 208 -2.63 1.83 -13.94
C TYR A 208 -4.07 1.81 -14.48
N ALA A 209 -4.99 1.11 -13.83
CA ALA A 209 -6.38 0.89 -14.27
C ALA A 209 -7.28 2.12 -14.06
#